data_90a75d893235851293b5ce31c1ded8f7
#
_entry.id   90a75d893235851293b5ce31c1ded8f7
#
_cell.length_a   1.000
_cell.length_b   1.000
_cell.length_c   1.000
_cell.angle_alpha   90.00
_cell.angle_beta   90.00
_cell.angle_gamma   90.00
#
_symmetry.space_group_name_H-M   'P 1'
#
loop_
_entity.id
_entity.type
_entity.pdbx_description
1 polymer ?
#
loop_
_entity_poly.entity_id
_entity_poly.type
_entity_poly.pdbx_seq_one_letter_code
_entity_poly.pdbx_strand_id
1 'polypeptide(L)'
;RKESSAASDVYKRQGKTVYILDEPTTGLHFEDVRKLLLVLQGLVDKGNTVIVIEHNLDVVKSADWLIDLGPEGGDGGGTIVTEGTPEQVAQCERSWTGKFLRGML
;
A
#
# COMPACT_ATOMS: atom_id res chain seq x y z
N ARG A 1 -15.50 5.21 13.26
CA ARG A 1 -15.95 4.95 13.11
C ARG A 1 -16.44 4.38 13.46
N LYS A 2 -16.76 4.18 13.60
CA LYS A 2 -17.27 3.55 13.60
C LYS A 2 -18.17 3.61 13.30
N GLU A 3 -18.52 3.96 12.68
CA GLU A 3 -19.40 3.84 12.29
C GLU A 3 -19.90 2.98 12.15
N SER A 4 -20.05 2.41 12.50
CA SER A 4 -20.51 1.65 12.22
C SER A 4 -21.37 0.86 12.65
N SER A 5 -22.20 0.14 13.41
CA SER A 5 -23.16 -0.21 13.48
C SER A 5 -23.74 -1.13 12.53
N ALA A 6 -24.91 -1.61 12.76
CA ALA A 6 -25.54 -2.59 11.91
C ALA A 6 -25.75 -2.08 10.49
N ALA A 7 -26.17 -0.85 10.38
CA ALA A 7 -26.38 -0.26 9.05
C ALA A 7 -25.09 -0.18 8.28
N SER A 8 -24.03 0.18 8.96
CA SER A 8 -22.71 0.26 8.36
C SER A 8 -22.27 -1.10 7.87
N ASP A 9 -22.56 -2.15 8.63
CA ASP A 9 -22.19 -3.50 8.23
C ASP A 9 -22.92 -3.94 6.99
N VAL A 10 -24.18 -3.56 6.87
CA VAL A 10 -24.96 -3.89 5.68
C VAL A 10 -24.34 -3.26 4.45
N TYR A 11 -23.98 -1.99 4.55
CA TYR A 11 -23.34 -1.31 3.42
C TYR A 11 -22.01 -1.90 3.09
N LYS A 12 -21.23 -2.29 4.08
CA LYS A 12 -19.93 -2.88 3.85
C LYS A 12 -20.00 -4.18 3.08
N ARG A 13 -21.07 -4.94 3.29
CA ARG A 13 -21.22 -6.18 2.55
C ARG A 13 -21.48 -5.94 1.08
N GLN A 14 -22.16 -4.86 0.77
CA GLN A 14 -22.53 -4.56 -0.61
C GLN A 14 -21.58 -3.62 -1.27
N GLY A 15 -21.17 -2.60 -0.55
CA GLY A 15 -20.30 -1.59 -1.09
C GLY A 15 -18.87 -1.89 -0.76
N LYS A 16 -18.03 -1.56 -1.66
CA LYS A 16 -16.60 -1.65 -1.44
C LYS A 16 -16.15 -0.37 -0.77
N THR A 17 -15.37 -0.50 0.28
CA THR A 17 -14.83 0.65 0.98
C THR A 17 -13.41 0.88 0.47
N VAL A 18 -13.05 2.15 0.34
CA VAL A 18 -11.69 2.55 0.01
C VAL A 18 -11.05 3.05 1.30
N TYR A 19 -9.99 2.40 1.69
CA TYR A 19 -9.19 2.81 2.85
C TYR A 19 -7.93 3.48 2.36
N ILE A 20 -7.64 4.66 2.90
CA ILE A 20 -6.41 5.38 2.54
C ILE A 20 -5.60 5.58 3.82
N LEU A 21 -4.39 5.03 3.82
CA LEU A 21 -3.53 5.05 5.00
C LEU A 21 -2.22 5.75 4.65
N ASP A 22 -1.85 6.73 5.46
CA ASP A 22 -0.65 7.52 5.21
C ASP A 22 0.43 7.11 6.22
N GLU A 23 1.42 6.40 5.73
CA GLU A 23 2.56 5.91 6.51
C GLU A 23 2.14 5.21 7.79
N PRO A 24 1.30 4.18 7.67
CA PRO A 24 0.75 3.53 8.85
C PRO A 24 1.79 2.75 9.68
N THR A 25 2.99 2.54 9.13
CA THR A 25 4.03 1.81 9.86
C THR A 25 4.91 2.70 10.73
N THR A 26 4.69 4.02 10.71
CA THR A 26 5.51 4.94 11.47
C THR A 26 5.52 4.55 12.95
N GLY A 27 6.71 4.33 13.48
CA GLY A 27 6.87 3.99 14.88
C GLY A 27 6.58 2.55 15.26
N LEU A 28 6.24 1.70 14.29
CA LEU A 28 5.93 0.31 14.58
C LEU A 28 7.15 -0.58 14.50
N HIS A 29 7.18 -1.57 15.39
CA HIS A 29 8.12 -2.68 15.30
C HIS A 29 7.77 -3.54 14.10
N PHE A 30 8.75 -4.31 13.60
CA PHE A 30 8.49 -5.15 12.43
C PHE A 30 7.42 -6.21 12.71
N GLU A 31 7.29 -6.66 13.96
CA GLU A 31 6.22 -7.60 14.33
C GLU A 31 4.85 -6.96 14.15
N ASP A 32 4.74 -5.70 14.52
CA ASP A 32 3.48 -4.98 14.39
C ASP A 32 3.19 -4.68 12.93
N VAL A 33 4.23 -4.46 12.13
CA VAL A 33 4.06 -4.28 10.69
C VAL A 33 3.46 -5.54 10.07
N ARG A 34 3.94 -6.71 10.49
CA ARG A 34 3.39 -7.98 10.00
C ARG A 34 1.91 -8.11 10.33
N LYS A 35 1.53 -7.74 11.57
CA LYS A 35 0.14 -7.80 11.97
C LYS A 35 -0.71 -6.84 11.17
N LEU A 36 -0.18 -5.64 10.93
CA LEU A 36 -0.87 -4.65 10.11
C LEU A 36 -1.11 -5.19 8.71
N LEU A 37 -0.10 -5.82 8.11
CA LEU A 37 -0.25 -6.38 6.77
C LEU A 37 -1.34 -7.45 6.70
N LEU A 38 -1.45 -8.27 7.75
CA LEU A 38 -2.50 -9.27 7.80
C LEU A 38 -3.88 -8.62 7.84
N VAL A 39 -4.02 -7.56 8.62
CA VAL A 39 -5.29 -6.83 8.69
C VAL A 39 -5.63 -6.22 7.34
N LEU A 40 -4.66 -5.58 6.69
CA LEU A 40 -4.90 -4.96 5.39
C LEU A 40 -5.25 -6.00 4.33
N GLN A 41 -4.57 -7.13 4.34
CA GLN A 41 -4.87 -8.20 3.41
C GLN A 41 -6.29 -8.73 3.64
N GLY A 42 -6.69 -8.83 4.89
CA GLY A 42 -8.05 -9.26 5.22
C GLY A 42 -9.09 -8.30 4.66
N LEU A 43 -8.82 -7.00 4.71
CA LEU A 43 -9.73 -6.02 4.13
C LEU A 43 -9.83 -6.19 2.61
N VAL A 44 -8.71 -6.39 1.96
CA VAL A 44 -8.68 -6.59 0.51
C VAL A 44 -9.43 -7.86 0.14
N ASP A 45 -9.23 -8.92 0.89
CA ASP A 45 -9.89 -10.20 0.62
C ASP A 45 -11.41 -10.10 0.71
N LYS A 46 -11.90 -9.14 1.48
CA LYS A 46 -13.34 -8.92 1.60
C LYS A 46 -13.88 -8.02 0.48
N GLY A 47 -13.03 -7.63 -0.45
CA GLY A 47 -13.45 -6.85 -1.62
C GLY A 47 -13.25 -5.36 -1.47
N ASN A 48 -12.54 -4.92 -0.45
CA ASN A 48 -12.24 -3.51 -0.26
C ASN A 48 -10.98 -3.13 -1.03
N THR A 49 -10.80 -1.83 -1.23
CA THR A 49 -9.59 -1.28 -1.82
C THR A 49 -8.79 -0.60 -0.72
N VAL A 50 -7.51 -0.92 -0.65
CA VAL A 50 -6.62 -0.32 0.35
C VAL A 50 -5.49 0.39 -0.38
N ILE A 51 -5.38 1.69 -0.14
CA ILE A 51 -4.32 2.52 -0.71
C ILE A 51 -3.41 2.94 0.43
N VAL A 52 -2.13 2.63 0.31
CA VAL A 52 -1.17 2.88 1.37
C VAL A 52 -0.04 3.74 0.83
N ILE A 53 0.25 4.83 1.52
CA ILE A 53 1.39 5.67 1.21
C ILE A 53 2.49 5.22 2.16
N GLU A 54 3.59 4.67 1.62
CA GLU A 54 4.56 4.00 2.49
C GLU A 54 5.95 4.00 1.88
N HIS A 55 6.94 3.95 2.75
CA HIS A 55 8.34 3.74 2.38
C HIS A 55 8.86 2.41 2.89
N ASN A 56 8.13 1.78 3.81
CA ASN A 56 8.54 0.52 4.39
C ASN A 56 8.51 -0.56 3.32
N LEU A 57 9.67 -1.15 3.04
CA LEU A 57 9.79 -2.10 1.94
C LEU A 57 9.03 -3.40 2.18
N ASP A 58 8.83 -3.78 3.43
CA ASP A 58 8.02 -4.96 3.73
C ASP A 58 6.58 -4.75 3.30
N VAL A 59 6.05 -3.54 3.50
CA VAL A 59 4.71 -3.20 3.03
C VAL A 59 4.70 -3.12 1.51
N VAL A 60 5.68 -2.43 0.95
CA VAL A 60 5.77 -2.20 -0.49
C VAL A 60 5.80 -3.53 -1.25
N LYS A 61 6.65 -4.45 -0.80
CA LYS A 61 6.76 -5.74 -1.51
C LYS A 61 5.51 -6.60 -1.38
N SER A 62 4.67 -6.31 -0.40
CA SER A 62 3.44 -7.07 -0.16
C SER A 62 2.25 -6.54 -0.96
N ALA A 63 2.41 -5.43 -1.63
CA ALA A 63 1.33 -4.81 -2.38
C ALA A 63 1.02 -5.61 -3.63
N ASP A 64 -0.24 -5.53 -4.06
CA ASP A 64 -0.64 -6.11 -5.34
C ASP A 64 -0.24 -5.21 -6.49
N TRP A 65 -0.19 -3.91 -6.25
CA TRP A 65 0.11 -2.92 -7.28
C TRP A 65 0.85 -1.75 -6.64
N LEU A 66 1.90 -1.31 -7.28
CA LEU A 66 2.70 -0.18 -6.82
C LEU A 66 2.59 0.97 -7.79
N ILE A 67 2.55 2.18 -7.25
CA ILE A 67 2.68 3.39 -8.05
C ILE A 67 3.89 4.13 -7.47
N ASP A 68 4.96 4.18 -8.24
CA ASP A 68 6.21 4.79 -7.79
C ASP A 68 6.28 6.20 -8.31
N LEU A 69 6.31 7.15 -7.39
CA LEU A 69 6.34 8.56 -7.74
C LEU A 69 7.77 9.05 -7.86
N GLY A 70 7.94 10.15 -8.58
CA GLY A 70 9.26 10.71 -8.82
C GLY A 70 10.02 10.98 -7.53
N PRO A 71 11.36 11.08 -7.65
CA PRO A 71 12.23 11.12 -6.47
C PRO A 71 12.06 12.39 -5.65
N GLU A 72 11.51 13.46 -6.21
CA GLU A 72 11.32 14.71 -5.51
C GLU A 72 9.86 15.01 -5.33
N GLY A 73 9.50 15.49 -4.15
CA GLY A 73 8.15 15.94 -3.93
C GLY A 73 7.92 17.32 -4.49
N GLY A 74 6.70 17.80 -4.34
CA GLY A 74 6.36 19.16 -4.76
C GLY A 74 6.43 19.34 -6.26
N ASP A 75 6.86 20.53 -6.67
CA ASP A 75 6.85 20.89 -8.08
C ASP A 75 7.82 20.08 -8.91
N GLY A 76 8.91 19.63 -8.31
CA GLY A 76 9.92 18.86 -9.02
C GLY A 76 9.62 17.38 -9.06
N GLY A 77 8.61 16.93 -8.32
CA GLY A 77 8.27 15.53 -8.24
C GLY A 77 6.82 15.29 -8.58
N GLY A 78 6.31 14.17 -8.10
CA GLY A 78 4.90 13.87 -8.28
C GLY A 78 4.53 13.26 -9.61
N THR A 79 5.52 12.98 -10.46
CA THR A 79 5.26 12.24 -11.69
C THR A 79 5.44 10.76 -11.42
N ILE A 80 4.66 9.95 -12.13
CA ILE A 80 4.77 8.51 -12.00
C ILE A 80 6.02 8.04 -12.73
N VAL A 81 6.94 7.41 -12.00
CA VAL A 81 8.13 6.83 -12.58
C VAL A 81 7.77 5.50 -13.23
N THR A 82 7.04 4.67 -12.51
CA THR A 82 6.57 3.41 -13.02
C THR A 82 5.43 2.91 -12.15
N GLU A 83 4.65 1.98 -12.65
CA GLU A 83 3.64 1.32 -11.85
C GLU A 83 3.49 -0.11 -12.33
N GLY A 84 2.98 -0.95 -11.44
CA GLY A 84 2.80 -2.36 -11.73
C GLY A 84 2.89 -3.19 -10.48
N THR A 85 3.00 -4.50 -10.66
CA THR A 85 3.26 -5.39 -9.53
C THR A 85 4.65 -5.10 -8.98
N PRO A 86 4.93 -5.54 -7.74
CA PRO A 86 6.29 -5.36 -7.20
C PRO A 86 7.37 -5.93 -8.13
N GLU A 87 7.08 -7.07 -8.75
CA GLU A 87 8.03 -7.67 -9.68
C GLU A 87 8.30 -6.79 -10.90
N GLN A 88 7.23 -6.19 -11.43
CA GLN A 88 7.38 -5.29 -12.57
C GLN A 88 8.13 -4.02 -12.20
N VAL A 89 7.84 -3.46 -11.04
CA VAL A 89 8.53 -2.27 -10.56
C VAL A 89 10.00 -2.58 -10.32
N ALA A 90 10.31 -3.77 -9.81
CA ALA A 90 11.69 -4.18 -9.58
C ALA A 90 12.51 -4.20 -10.87
N GLN A 91 11.88 -4.41 -12.01
CA GLN A 91 12.56 -4.44 -13.28
C GLN A 91 12.79 -3.05 -13.88
N CYS A 92 12.19 -2.02 -13.30
CA CYS A 92 12.33 -0.66 -13.81
C CYS A 92 13.64 -0.05 -13.31
N GLU A 93 14.56 0.20 -14.22
CA GLU A 93 15.89 0.69 -13.84
C GLU A 93 15.86 2.11 -13.28
N ARG A 94 14.86 2.89 -13.66
CA ARG A 94 14.72 4.26 -13.16
C ARG A 94 14.12 4.34 -11.78
N SER A 95 13.59 3.25 -11.26
CA SER A 95 12.87 3.26 -10.00
C SER A 95 13.82 3.00 -8.83
N TRP A 96 13.88 3.95 -7.88
CA TRP A 96 14.59 3.74 -6.62
C TRP A 96 13.97 2.57 -5.86
N THR A 97 12.64 2.55 -5.79
CA THR A 97 11.94 1.47 -5.13
C THR A 97 12.27 0.14 -5.78
N GLY A 98 12.29 0.12 -7.11
CA GLY A 98 12.63 -1.09 -7.84
C GLY A 98 14.02 -1.59 -7.52
N LYS A 99 14.97 -0.67 -7.36
CA LYS A 99 16.33 -1.03 -7.02
C LYS A 99 16.39 -1.83 -5.71
N PHE A 100 15.67 -1.36 -4.70
CA PHE A 100 15.68 -2.06 -3.41
C PHE A 100 14.85 -3.33 -3.46
N LEU A 101 13.76 -3.34 -4.23
CA LEU A 101 12.93 -4.53 -4.35
C LEU A 101 13.67 -5.69 -4.99
N ARG A 102 14.58 -5.42 -5.90
CA ARG A 102 15.33 -6.47 -6.58
C ARG A 102 16.08 -7.37 -5.62
N GLY A 103 16.47 -6.83 -4.47
CA GLY A 103 17.16 -7.63 -3.48
C GLY A 103 16.23 -8.39 -2.54
N MET A 104 14.93 -8.12 -2.60
CA MET A 104 13.96 -8.68 -1.67
C MET A 104 13.00 -9.68 -2.32
N LEU A 105 12.90 -9.67 -3.63
CA LEU A 105 11.95 -10.54 -4.34
C LEU A 105 12.58 -11.81 -4.88
#